data_b69fa7aeb4ff80a66e0647cbf575ba5d
#
_entry.id   b69fa7aeb4ff80a66e0647cbf575ba5d
#
_cell.length_a   1.000
_cell.length_b   1.000
_cell.length_c   1.000
_cell.angle_alpha   90.00
_cell.angle_beta   90.00
_cell.angle_gamma   90.00
#
_symmetry.space_group_name_H-M   'P 1'
#
loop_
_entity.id
_entity.type
_entity.pdbx_description
1 polymer ?
#
loop_
_entity_poly.entity_id
_entity_poly.type
_entity_poly.pdbx_seq_one_letter_code
_entity_poly.pdbx_strand_id
1 'polypeptide(L)'
;VIRVNVVAFENGVGNSRDLALVSHALAEVDCSVTVTRISAHTRSRRRSPVLRGLVAARRWADRQPLLRARRPKFDLNVMMEHVWPEQLPNAARNVVIPNPEWFDASDRRLLQWVDRVWTKTGHSFDAFRNLGCCVNMIGFDSTDRFVQDVTREPSFFHLAGKSRMKGTAGLVQLWSRHREWPMLTVVHSRRAVFEAVAAPNIRYETRYLDDAELRRIQNLNAFHLCLSETEGWGHYIGEAQSVGAILLVTDAKPMNELVTDERGMLVKCREAGRQHMATRYAFIPEELERGIGAALDMSGQDRLRLGSAARHWFLENKRTFTQRLRLALAEL
;
A
#
# COMPACT_ATOMS: atom_id res chain seq x y z
N VAL A 1 -27.44 8.82 -7.09
CA VAL A 1 -25.98 9.03 -6.94
C VAL A 1 -25.64 9.07 -5.46
N ILE A 2 -24.76 8.19 -5.01
CA ILE A 2 -24.30 8.13 -3.60
C ILE A 2 -23.30 9.27 -3.35
N ARG A 3 -23.55 10.10 -2.33
CA ARG A 3 -22.64 11.19 -1.93
C ARG A 3 -21.59 10.64 -0.97
N VAL A 4 -20.37 10.49 -1.45
CA VAL A 4 -19.25 9.92 -0.69
C VAL A 4 -18.27 11.00 -0.25
N ASN A 5 -17.89 10.97 1.02
CA ASN A 5 -16.82 11.78 1.57
C ASN A 5 -15.58 10.88 1.80
N VAL A 6 -14.54 11.06 1.00
CA VAL A 6 -13.27 10.39 1.21
C VAL A 6 -12.41 11.21 2.16
N VAL A 7 -12.04 10.62 3.29
CA VAL A 7 -11.35 11.31 4.39
C VAL A 7 -9.94 10.78 4.53
N ALA A 8 -8.93 11.61 4.35
CA ALA A 8 -7.54 11.19 4.43
C ALA A 8 -6.63 12.27 5.03
N PHE A 9 -5.55 11.82 5.65
CA PHE A 9 -4.39 12.65 5.95
C PHE A 9 -3.40 12.55 4.78
N GLU A 10 -3.18 13.65 4.07
CA GLU A 10 -2.21 13.68 2.97
C GLU A 10 -0.78 13.78 3.49
N ASN A 11 0.06 12.84 3.09
CA ASN A 11 1.48 12.79 3.46
C ASN A 11 2.44 13.06 2.29
N GLY A 12 1.88 13.37 1.11
CA GLY A 12 2.65 13.62 -0.14
C GLY A 12 3.29 12.35 -0.74
N VAL A 13 2.91 11.18 -0.25
CA VAL A 13 3.42 9.86 -0.71
C VAL A 13 2.27 8.85 -0.76
N GLY A 14 2.38 7.70 -0.12
CA GLY A 14 1.43 6.59 -0.19
C GLY A 14 -0.03 6.99 0.04
N ASN A 15 -0.35 7.67 1.16
CA ASN A 15 -1.72 8.08 1.46
C ASN A 15 -2.31 9.05 0.44
N SER A 16 -1.48 9.93 -0.12
CA SER A 16 -1.94 10.85 -1.19
C SER A 16 -2.27 10.09 -2.47
N ARG A 17 -1.52 9.02 -2.78
CA ARG A 17 -1.84 8.10 -3.89
C ARG A 17 -3.10 7.30 -3.62
N ASP A 18 -3.21 6.72 -2.42
CA ASP A 18 -4.40 5.98 -2.00
C ASP A 18 -5.66 6.84 -2.15
N LEU A 19 -5.59 8.09 -1.68
CA LEU A 19 -6.69 9.05 -1.78
C LEU A 19 -7.11 9.28 -3.24
N ALA A 20 -6.16 9.51 -4.14
CA ALA A 20 -6.43 9.74 -5.55
C ALA A 20 -7.05 8.50 -6.22
N LEU A 21 -6.49 7.31 -5.97
CA LEU A 21 -6.97 6.04 -6.53
C LEU A 21 -8.40 5.71 -6.07
N VAL A 22 -8.67 5.82 -4.76
CA VAL A 22 -10.00 5.54 -4.22
C VAL A 22 -11.02 6.55 -4.70
N SER A 23 -10.66 7.85 -4.75
CA SER A 23 -11.57 8.89 -5.24
C SER A 23 -11.92 8.68 -6.70
N HIS A 24 -10.96 8.31 -7.53
CA HIS A 24 -11.17 8.01 -8.95
C HIS A 24 -12.06 6.77 -9.14
N ALA A 25 -11.74 5.67 -8.45
CA ALA A 25 -12.51 4.44 -8.54
C ALA A 25 -13.97 4.61 -8.05
N LEU A 26 -14.20 5.41 -7.00
CA LEU A 26 -15.55 5.76 -6.55
C LEU A 26 -16.32 6.58 -7.58
N ALA A 27 -15.66 7.51 -8.29
CA ALA A 27 -16.27 8.27 -9.36
C ALA A 27 -16.64 7.38 -10.56
N GLU A 28 -15.81 6.39 -10.90
CA GLU A 28 -16.08 5.40 -11.97
C GLU A 28 -17.29 4.49 -11.66
N VAL A 29 -17.70 4.38 -10.39
CA VAL A 29 -18.88 3.61 -9.97
C VAL A 29 -20.06 4.51 -9.57
N ASP A 30 -20.18 5.66 -10.23
CA ASP A 30 -21.31 6.61 -10.15
C ASP A 30 -21.51 7.25 -8.76
N CYS A 31 -20.43 7.41 -7.98
CA CYS A 31 -20.48 8.17 -6.73
C CYS A 31 -20.14 9.65 -6.94
N SER A 32 -20.84 10.54 -6.22
CA SER A 32 -20.44 11.94 -6.09
C SER A 32 -19.40 12.07 -4.97
N VAL A 33 -18.14 12.28 -5.33
CA VAL A 33 -17.01 12.24 -4.40
C VAL A 33 -16.64 13.65 -3.92
N THR A 34 -16.58 13.81 -2.59
CA THR A 34 -15.97 14.95 -1.91
C THR A 34 -14.76 14.47 -1.13
N VAL A 35 -13.69 15.26 -1.13
CA VAL A 35 -12.46 14.92 -0.37
C VAL A 35 -12.33 15.82 0.84
N THR A 36 -12.25 15.23 2.03
CA THR A 36 -11.92 15.93 3.28
C THR A 36 -10.48 15.64 3.69
N ARG A 37 -9.62 16.65 3.60
CA ARG A 37 -8.22 16.57 4.00
C ARG A 37 -8.07 16.83 5.49
N ILE A 38 -7.45 15.89 6.18
CA ILE A 38 -7.19 15.98 7.62
C ILE A 38 -5.90 16.78 7.86
N SER A 39 -5.98 17.80 8.70
CA SER A 39 -4.82 18.60 9.11
C SER A 39 -3.92 17.83 10.10
N ALA A 40 -2.65 18.24 10.23
CA ALA A 40 -1.73 17.70 11.23
C ALA A 40 -2.26 17.88 12.67
N HIS A 41 -2.92 19.01 12.95
CA HIS A 41 -3.56 19.27 14.24
C HIS A 41 -4.69 18.27 14.53
N THR A 42 -5.59 18.05 13.59
CA THR A 42 -6.67 17.06 13.71
C THR A 42 -6.11 15.66 13.89
N ARG A 43 -5.05 15.30 13.16
CA ARG A 43 -4.35 14.01 13.31
C ARG A 43 -3.85 13.80 14.74
N SER A 44 -3.27 14.84 15.38
CA SER A 44 -2.78 14.71 16.77
C SER A 44 -3.90 14.50 17.78
N ARG A 45 -5.09 15.09 17.55
CA ARG A 45 -6.26 15.00 18.43
C ARG A 45 -7.04 13.69 18.32
N ARG A 46 -6.84 12.89 17.28
CA ARG A 46 -7.53 11.61 17.06
C ARG A 46 -7.52 10.69 18.30
N ARG A 47 -6.46 10.75 19.08
CA ARG A 47 -6.28 9.95 20.31
C ARG A 47 -6.97 10.54 21.55
N SER A 48 -7.60 11.71 21.46
CA SER A 48 -8.22 12.39 22.60
C SER A 48 -9.42 11.62 23.17
N PRO A 49 -9.43 11.28 24.47
CA PRO A 49 -10.57 10.65 25.11
C PRO A 49 -11.81 11.56 25.10
N VAL A 50 -11.62 12.86 25.27
CA VAL A 50 -12.70 13.88 25.25
C VAL A 50 -13.40 13.88 23.89
N LEU A 51 -12.65 13.89 22.81
CA LEU A 51 -13.23 13.85 21.45
C LEU A 51 -14.05 12.57 21.24
N ARG A 52 -13.55 11.43 21.70
CA ARG A 52 -14.30 10.16 21.64
C ARG A 52 -15.61 10.21 22.42
N GLY A 53 -15.58 10.76 23.63
CA GLY A 53 -16.78 10.95 24.45
C GLY A 53 -17.83 11.83 23.77
N LEU A 54 -17.41 12.95 23.17
CA LEU A 54 -18.30 13.86 22.41
C LEU A 54 -18.90 13.16 21.19
N VAL A 55 -18.11 12.39 20.44
CA VAL A 55 -18.61 11.61 19.28
C VAL A 55 -19.60 10.56 19.73
N ALA A 56 -19.32 9.85 20.81
CA ALA A 56 -20.21 8.83 21.37
C ALA A 56 -21.56 9.45 21.80
N ALA A 57 -21.54 10.58 22.55
CA ALA A 57 -22.72 11.30 22.96
C ALA A 57 -23.55 11.79 21.78
N ARG A 58 -22.91 12.36 20.76
CA ARG A 58 -23.59 12.80 19.52
C ARG A 58 -24.23 11.64 18.77
N ARG A 59 -23.53 10.52 18.57
CA ARG A 59 -24.10 9.33 17.91
C ARG A 59 -25.24 8.70 18.70
N TRP A 60 -25.17 8.74 20.03
CA TRP A 60 -26.29 8.34 20.86
C TRP A 60 -27.51 9.25 20.61
N ALA A 61 -27.32 10.58 20.60
CA ALA A 61 -28.38 11.53 20.31
C ALA A 61 -28.98 11.36 18.91
N ASP A 62 -28.15 11.11 17.89
CA ASP A 62 -28.59 10.87 16.51
C ASP A 62 -29.43 9.59 16.34
N ARG A 63 -29.32 8.63 17.28
CA ARG A 63 -30.16 7.42 17.33
C ARG A 63 -31.53 7.68 17.97
N GLN A 64 -31.69 8.79 18.68
CA GLN A 64 -32.96 9.15 19.29
C GLN A 64 -33.84 9.91 18.28
N PRO A 65 -35.06 9.43 17.93
CA PRO A 65 -35.91 10.07 16.91
C PRO A 65 -36.19 11.55 17.20
N LEU A 66 -36.35 11.90 18.48
CA LEU A 66 -36.67 13.25 18.95
C LEU A 66 -35.45 14.21 19.01
N LEU A 67 -34.20 13.66 19.01
CA LEU A 67 -32.98 14.45 19.14
C LEU A 67 -32.19 14.53 17.84
N ARG A 68 -32.68 13.92 16.76
CA ARG A 68 -32.02 13.88 15.45
C ARG A 68 -31.94 15.25 14.82
N ALA A 69 -30.92 16.00 15.14
CA ALA A 69 -30.80 17.42 14.84
C ALA A 69 -30.60 17.79 13.36
N ARG A 70 -29.98 16.94 12.54
CA ARG A 70 -29.71 17.18 11.10
C ARG A 70 -29.53 15.90 10.31
N ARG A 71 -29.97 15.89 9.04
CA ARG A 71 -29.60 14.84 8.09
C ARG A 71 -28.09 14.89 7.84
N PRO A 72 -27.41 13.72 7.79
CA PRO A 72 -26.00 13.67 7.44
C PRO A 72 -25.73 14.36 6.10
N LYS A 73 -24.59 15.04 5.99
CA LYS A 73 -24.19 15.74 4.76
C LYS A 73 -23.91 14.74 3.63
N PHE A 74 -23.39 13.56 3.99
CA PHE A 74 -23.00 12.50 3.07
C PHE A 74 -23.77 11.22 3.36
N ASP A 75 -23.87 10.38 2.36
CA ASP A 75 -24.44 9.06 2.50
C ASP A 75 -23.38 8.08 3.06
N LEU A 76 -22.11 8.27 2.69
CA LEU A 76 -20.98 7.44 3.08
C LEU A 76 -19.73 8.28 3.39
N ASN A 77 -19.05 7.98 4.50
CA ASN A 77 -17.63 8.31 4.71
C ASN A 77 -16.77 7.09 4.36
N VAL A 78 -15.73 7.31 3.55
CA VAL A 78 -14.63 6.37 3.32
C VAL A 78 -13.37 6.95 3.95
N MET A 79 -12.98 6.43 5.10
CA MET A 79 -11.85 6.92 5.87
C MET A 79 -10.59 6.12 5.53
N MET A 80 -9.54 6.81 5.10
CA MET A 80 -8.27 6.19 4.71
C MET A 80 -7.35 6.03 5.91
N GLU A 81 -6.71 4.86 6.02
CA GLU A 81 -5.68 4.47 6.99
C GLU A 81 -6.18 4.43 8.44
N HIS A 82 -6.89 5.44 8.90
CA HIS A 82 -7.33 5.64 10.28
C HIS A 82 -8.82 5.94 10.37
N VAL A 83 -9.41 5.69 11.54
CA VAL A 83 -10.75 6.20 11.86
C VAL A 83 -10.64 7.65 12.35
N TRP A 84 -11.42 8.55 11.75
CA TRP A 84 -11.44 9.97 12.06
C TRP A 84 -12.72 10.34 12.83
N PRO A 85 -12.66 10.38 14.19
CA PRO A 85 -13.86 10.51 15.03
C PRO A 85 -14.73 11.72 14.69
N GLU A 86 -14.13 12.87 14.40
CA GLU A 86 -14.81 14.10 14.05
C GLU A 86 -15.59 14.05 12.73
N GLN A 87 -15.29 13.08 11.88
CA GLN A 87 -15.98 12.90 10.61
C GLN A 87 -17.14 11.90 10.68
N LEU A 88 -17.16 11.03 11.70
CA LEU A 88 -18.19 10.01 11.86
C LEU A 88 -19.63 10.53 11.79
N PRO A 89 -19.98 11.70 12.37
CA PRO A 89 -21.34 12.22 12.32
C PRO A 89 -21.73 12.85 10.96
N ASN A 90 -20.77 13.03 10.06
CA ASN A 90 -21.00 13.72 8.78
C ASN A 90 -21.64 12.84 7.71
N ALA A 91 -21.67 11.51 7.92
CA ALA A 91 -22.27 10.57 7.00
C ALA A 91 -23.23 9.60 7.68
N ALA A 92 -24.18 9.06 6.89
CA ALA A 92 -25.11 8.04 7.36
C ALA A 92 -24.40 6.71 7.65
N ARG A 93 -23.41 6.35 6.83
CA ARG A 93 -22.57 5.17 6.95
C ARG A 93 -21.10 5.54 7.00
N ASN A 94 -20.31 4.75 7.73
CA ASN A 94 -18.88 4.97 7.91
C ASN A 94 -18.10 3.70 7.59
N VAL A 95 -17.18 3.81 6.66
CA VAL A 95 -16.26 2.74 6.25
C VAL A 95 -14.82 3.20 6.49
N VAL A 96 -13.94 2.29 6.87
CA VAL A 96 -12.51 2.53 6.93
C VAL A 96 -11.77 1.58 5.99
N ILE A 97 -10.75 2.11 5.27
CA ILE A 97 -9.77 1.34 4.50
C ILE A 97 -8.44 1.40 5.28
N PRO A 98 -8.17 0.43 6.16
CA PRO A 98 -7.02 0.49 7.05
C PRO A 98 -5.74 -0.02 6.39
N ASN A 99 -4.60 0.44 6.93
CA ASN A 99 -3.30 -0.19 6.77
C ASN A 99 -2.92 -0.81 8.12
N PRO A 100 -2.85 -2.15 8.25
CA PRO A 100 -2.62 -2.81 9.54
C PRO A 100 -1.36 -2.33 10.27
N GLU A 101 -0.30 -2.01 9.54
CA GLU A 101 0.98 -1.52 10.07
C GLU A 101 0.91 -0.10 10.65
N TRP A 102 -0.19 0.64 10.40
CA TRP A 102 -0.44 1.97 10.95
C TRP A 102 -1.69 2.04 11.83
N PHE A 103 -2.48 0.97 11.90
CA PHE A 103 -3.74 0.90 12.63
C PHE A 103 -3.50 0.62 14.11
N ASP A 104 -3.49 1.67 14.92
CA ASP A 104 -3.10 1.61 16.33
C ASP A 104 -4.27 1.23 17.28
N ALA A 105 -3.98 1.14 18.59
CA ALA A 105 -4.97 0.81 19.61
C ALA A 105 -6.11 1.85 19.70
N SER A 106 -5.86 3.12 19.32
CA SER A 106 -6.89 4.15 19.29
C SER A 106 -7.88 3.91 18.16
N ASP A 107 -7.41 3.51 17.00
CA ASP A 107 -8.26 3.14 15.87
C ASP A 107 -9.12 1.92 16.19
N ARG A 108 -8.52 0.87 16.82
CA ARG A 108 -9.28 -0.32 17.20
C ARG A 108 -10.47 -0.01 18.11
N ARG A 109 -10.31 0.93 19.06
CA ARG A 109 -11.40 1.38 19.92
C ARG A 109 -12.52 2.12 19.16
N LEU A 110 -12.21 2.68 18.01
CA LEU A 110 -13.16 3.41 17.18
C LEU A 110 -13.93 2.51 16.20
N LEU A 111 -13.49 1.27 15.99
CA LEU A 111 -14.14 0.29 15.09
C LEU A 111 -15.61 0.04 15.42
N GLN A 112 -16.02 0.15 16.69
CA GLN A 112 -17.42 0.04 17.11
C GLN A 112 -18.35 1.09 16.45
N TRP A 113 -17.80 2.15 15.86
CA TRP A 113 -18.52 3.21 15.17
C TRP A 113 -18.37 3.16 13.65
N VAL A 114 -17.69 2.16 13.14
CA VAL A 114 -17.51 1.90 11.72
C VAL A 114 -18.49 0.81 11.29
N ASP A 115 -19.23 1.06 10.23
CA ASP A 115 -20.22 0.11 9.74
C ASP A 115 -19.55 -1.09 9.02
N ARG A 116 -18.48 -0.81 8.26
CA ARG A 116 -17.70 -1.84 7.56
C ARG A 116 -16.22 -1.47 7.47
N VAL A 117 -15.38 -2.49 7.39
CA VAL A 117 -13.95 -2.36 7.08
C VAL A 117 -13.72 -2.87 5.67
N TRP A 118 -13.18 -2.03 4.81
CA TRP A 118 -12.80 -2.41 3.46
C TRP A 118 -11.31 -2.69 3.40
N THR A 119 -10.94 -3.91 3.08
CA THR A 119 -9.56 -4.38 3.16
C THR A 119 -8.92 -4.52 1.79
N LYS A 120 -7.62 -4.23 1.75
CA LYS A 120 -6.81 -4.27 0.53
C LYS A 120 -6.31 -5.67 0.21
N THR A 121 -6.10 -6.51 1.23
CA THR A 121 -5.44 -7.83 1.13
C THR A 121 -6.19 -8.86 1.97
N GLY A 122 -6.01 -10.15 1.68
CA GLY A 122 -6.55 -11.25 2.47
C GLY A 122 -6.00 -11.26 3.89
N HIS A 123 -4.72 -10.92 4.07
CA HIS A 123 -4.11 -10.74 5.40
C HIS A 123 -4.86 -9.69 6.24
N SER A 124 -5.14 -8.54 5.66
CA SER A 124 -5.92 -7.49 6.31
C SER A 124 -7.36 -7.94 6.58
N PHE A 125 -7.98 -8.66 5.64
CA PHE A 125 -9.32 -9.22 5.81
C PHE A 125 -9.40 -10.13 7.04
N ASP A 126 -8.50 -11.09 7.16
CA ASP A 126 -8.46 -12.02 8.31
C ASP A 126 -8.22 -11.27 9.63
N ALA A 127 -7.29 -10.30 9.63
CA ALA A 127 -6.95 -9.51 10.82
C ALA A 127 -8.17 -8.75 11.36
N PHE A 128 -8.96 -8.09 10.51
CA PHE A 128 -10.13 -7.33 10.96
C PHE A 128 -11.36 -8.20 11.21
N ARG A 129 -11.53 -9.29 10.47
CA ARG A 129 -12.57 -10.30 10.74
C ARG A 129 -12.39 -10.93 12.12
N ASN A 130 -11.16 -11.25 12.52
CA ASN A 130 -10.83 -11.78 13.84
C ASN A 130 -11.09 -10.77 14.99
N LEU A 131 -11.21 -9.48 14.69
CA LEU A 131 -11.67 -8.44 15.62
C LEU A 131 -13.21 -8.33 15.70
N GLY A 132 -13.95 -9.16 14.97
CA GLY A 132 -15.41 -9.13 14.93
C GLY A 132 -15.99 -8.05 14.01
N CYS A 133 -15.21 -7.46 13.11
CA CYS A 133 -15.69 -6.45 12.17
C CYS A 133 -16.46 -7.07 11.00
N CYS A 134 -17.43 -6.33 10.46
CA CYS A 134 -18.00 -6.60 9.14
C CYS A 134 -16.98 -6.15 8.09
N VAL A 135 -16.43 -7.10 7.32
CA VAL A 135 -15.30 -6.84 6.42
C VAL A 135 -15.68 -7.15 4.97
N ASN A 136 -15.32 -6.26 4.05
CA ASN A 136 -15.33 -6.52 2.61
C ASN A 136 -13.89 -6.49 2.08
N MET A 137 -13.50 -7.48 1.32
CA MET A 137 -12.23 -7.47 0.60
C MET A 137 -12.41 -6.76 -0.74
N ILE A 138 -12.01 -5.50 -0.81
CA ILE A 138 -12.09 -4.72 -2.05
C ILE A 138 -10.84 -4.89 -2.94
N GLY A 139 -9.73 -5.40 -2.38
CA GLY A 139 -8.44 -5.30 -3.05
C GLY A 139 -7.94 -3.87 -3.06
N PHE A 140 -6.98 -3.57 -3.92
CA PHE A 140 -6.52 -2.20 -4.18
C PHE A 140 -5.82 -2.11 -5.53
N ASP A 141 -5.51 -0.89 -5.97
CA ASP A 141 -4.82 -0.61 -7.23
C ASP A 141 -3.50 0.14 -7.00
N SER A 142 -2.71 0.25 -8.06
CA SER A 142 -1.48 1.05 -8.12
C SER A 142 -1.41 1.80 -9.45
N THR A 143 -0.57 2.83 -9.50
CA THR A 143 -0.38 3.58 -10.74
C THR A 143 0.31 2.72 -11.80
N ASP A 144 -0.22 2.71 -13.01
CA ASP A 144 0.44 2.09 -14.16
C ASP A 144 1.69 2.90 -14.55
N ARG A 145 2.84 2.25 -14.46
CA ARG A 145 4.16 2.84 -14.72
C ARG A 145 4.75 2.41 -16.07
N PHE A 146 4.05 1.57 -16.82
CA PHE A 146 4.54 1.07 -18.10
C PHE A 146 4.83 2.20 -19.09
N VAL A 147 5.98 2.11 -19.74
CA VAL A 147 6.39 2.97 -20.86
C VAL A 147 6.80 2.05 -22.00
N GLN A 148 6.24 2.31 -23.16
CA GLN A 148 6.61 1.59 -24.39
C GLN A 148 8.01 2.02 -24.83
N ASP A 149 8.70 1.16 -25.58
CA ASP A 149 9.97 1.45 -26.24
C ASP A 149 11.17 1.76 -25.32
N VAL A 150 11.16 1.22 -24.09
CA VAL A 150 12.33 1.23 -23.21
C VAL A 150 13.04 -0.13 -23.27
N THR A 151 14.26 -0.14 -23.80
CA THR A 151 15.12 -1.34 -23.77
C THR A 151 15.57 -1.60 -22.34
N ARG A 152 15.28 -2.80 -21.84
CA ARG A 152 15.65 -3.18 -20.46
C ARG A 152 17.09 -3.62 -20.37
N GLU A 153 17.74 -3.17 -19.31
CA GLU A 153 19.06 -3.58 -18.89
C GLU A 153 18.95 -4.71 -17.86
N PRO A 154 19.88 -5.68 -17.82
CA PRO A 154 19.94 -6.72 -16.79
C PRO A 154 20.47 -6.15 -15.47
N SER A 155 19.82 -5.07 -14.99
CA SER A 155 20.14 -4.33 -13.79
C SER A 155 18.99 -4.39 -12.79
N PHE A 156 19.27 -4.03 -11.54
CA PHE A 156 18.34 -4.12 -10.42
C PHE A 156 17.88 -2.74 -9.96
N PHE A 157 16.63 -2.68 -9.54
CA PHE A 157 16.01 -1.47 -9.04
C PHE A 157 15.38 -1.70 -7.66
N HIS A 158 15.57 -0.75 -6.75
CA HIS A 158 14.95 -0.74 -5.43
C HIS A 158 14.39 0.65 -5.09
N LEU A 159 13.08 0.73 -4.85
CA LEU A 159 12.39 1.96 -4.47
C LEU A 159 12.19 2.02 -2.95
N ALA A 160 13.16 2.57 -2.24
CA ALA A 160 13.10 2.77 -0.79
C ALA A 160 12.18 3.95 -0.42
N GLY A 161 12.19 5.03 -1.20
CA GLY A 161 11.41 6.24 -0.94
C GLY A 161 11.75 6.87 0.40
N LYS A 162 10.75 7.09 1.24
CA LYS A 162 10.89 7.61 2.63
C LYS A 162 10.74 6.52 3.70
N SER A 163 10.47 5.27 3.29
CA SER A 163 10.15 4.19 4.22
C SER A 163 11.41 3.58 4.83
N ARG A 164 11.32 3.23 6.12
CA ARG A 164 12.34 2.46 6.83
C ARG A 164 12.09 0.95 6.76
N MET A 165 10.90 0.55 6.29
CA MET A 165 10.43 -0.85 6.28
C MET A 165 10.51 -1.51 4.90
N LYS A 166 11.50 -1.11 4.09
CA LYS A 166 11.71 -1.66 2.73
C LYS A 166 12.90 -2.63 2.65
N GLY A 167 13.51 -2.98 3.79
CA GLY A 167 14.68 -3.86 3.81
C GLY A 167 15.96 -3.24 3.22
N THR A 168 15.95 -1.92 2.95
CA THR A 168 17.01 -1.22 2.20
C THR A 168 18.38 -1.36 2.85
N ALA A 169 18.47 -1.23 4.19
CA ALA A 169 19.75 -1.31 4.90
C ALA A 169 20.43 -2.67 4.70
N GLY A 170 19.70 -3.77 4.91
CA GLY A 170 20.20 -5.12 4.69
C GLY A 170 20.56 -5.37 3.23
N LEU A 171 19.74 -4.85 2.30
CA LEU A 171 19.98 -4.99 0.86
C LEU A 171 21.30 -4.35 0.42
N VAL A 172 21.55 -3.08 0.78
CA VAL A 172 22.78 -2.40 0.32
C VAL A 172 24.02 -2.96 0.99
N GLN A 173 23.93 -3.44 2.23
CA GLN A 173 25.02 -4.14 2.89
C GLN A 173 25.35 -5.47 2.20
N LEU A 174 24.31 -6.25 1.83
CA LEU A 174 24.50 -7.48 1.10
C LEU A 174 25.10 -7.22 -0.29
N TRP A 175 24.54 -6.26 -1.05
CA TRP A 175 24.98 -5.91 -2.40
C TRP A 175 26.44 -5.48 -2.46
N SER A 176 26.90 -4.74 -1.47
CA SER A 176 28.28 -4.24 -1.39
C SER A 176 29.33 -5.34 -1.23
N ARG A 177 28.96 -6.55 -0.79
CA ARG A 177 29.84 -7.72 -0.67
C ARG A 177 30.02 -8.44 -1.99
N HIS A 178 29.10 -8.24 -2.95
CA HIS A 178 29.02 -8.90 -4.24
C HIS A 178 29.32 -7.91 -5.36
N ARG A 179 30.58 -7.55 -5.53
CA ARG A 179 31.01 -6.57 -6.55
C ARG A 179 30.79 -7.05 -7.98
N GLU A 180 30.65 -8.34 -8.17
CA GLU A 180 30.35 -9.02 -9.43
C GLU A 180 28.90 -8.90 -9.85
N TRP A 181 27.98 -8.53 -8.94
CA TRP A 181 26.58 -8.34 -9.29
C TRP A 181 26.35 -7.12 -10.17
N PRO A 182 25.32 -7.15 -11.01
CA PRO A 182 24.97 -6.00 -11.84
C PRO A 182 24.68 -4.73 -11.03
N MET A 183 24.48 -3.61 -11.73
CA MET A 183 24.13 -2.34 -11.10
C MET A 183 22.81 -2.44 -10.33
N LEU A 184 22.83 -2.03 -9.09
CA LEU A 184 21.64 -1.78 -8.27
C LEU A 184 21.37 -0.27 -8.22
N THR A 185 20.23 0.16 -8.74
CA THR A 185 19.75 1.54 -8.60
C THR A 185 18.81 1.64 -7.40
N VAL A 186 19.20 2.40 -6.37
CA VAL A 186 18.41 2.63 -5.15
C VAL A 186 17.87 4.05 -5.18
N VAL A 187 16.54 4.17 -5.30
CA VAL A 187 15.87 5.48 -5.22
C VAL A 187 15.36 5.72 -3.80
N HIS A 188 15.88 6.75 -3.15
CA HIS A 188 15.46 7.09 -1.78
C HIS A 188 15.47 8.60 -1.54
N SER A 189 14.71 9.06 -0.54
CA SER A 189 14.75 10.46 -0.15
C SER A 189 16.01 10.75 0.64
N ARG A 190 16.51 12.00 0.59
CA ARG A 190 17.66 12.46 1.41
C ARG A 190 17.45 12.28 2.94
N ARG A 191 16.20 12.08 3.37
CA ARG A 191 15.83 11.81 4.77
C ARG A 191 15.69 10.30 5.05
N ALA A 192 16.09 9.44 4.11
CA ALA A 192 16.09 8.00 4.34
C ALA A 192 17.05 7.66 5.48
N VAL A 193 16.62 6.80 6.38
CA VAL A 193 17.34 6.45 7.60
C VAL A 193 17.92 5.05 7.42
N PHE A 194 18.92 4.96 6.58
CA PHE A 194 19.83 3.83 6.49
C PHE A 194 21.20 4.35 6.13
N GLU A 195 22.24 3.64 6.51
CA GLU A 195 23.60 3.98 6.17
C GLU A 195 23.87 3.54 4.73
N ALA A 196 24.19 4.50 3.86
CA ALA A 196 24.54 4.21 2.49
C ALA A 196 25.95 3.61 2.44
N VAL A 197 26.09 2.46 1.81
CA VAL A 197 27.36 1.77 1.63
C VAL A 197 27.91 2.12 0.25
N ALA A 198 29.12 2.64 0.18
CA ALA A 198 29.79 2.93 -1.09
C ALA A 198 30.25 1.62 -1.75
N ALA A 199 29.73 1.32 -2.94
CA ALA A 199 30.14 0.20 -3.74
C ALA A 199 30.04 0.55 -5.24
N PRO A 200 30.93 0.01 -6.11
CA PRO A 200 30.98 0.40 -7.53
C PRO A 200 29.71 -0.01 -8.30
N ASN A 201 29.00 -1.00 -7.81
CA ASN A 201 27.77 -1.54 -8.41
C ASN A 201 26.46 -1.09 -7.69
N ILE A 202 26.53 -0.04 -6.88
CA ILE A 202 25.34 0.60 -6.26
C ILE A 202 25.27 2.07 -6.70
N ARG A 203 24.15 2.44 -7.31
CA ARG A 203 23.82 3.83 -7.65
C ARG A 203 22.69 4.32 -6.74
N TYR A 204 22.92 5.41 -6.04
CA TYR A 204 21.94 6.08 -5.20
C TYR A 204 21.34 7.30 -5.91
N GLU A 205 20.02 7.29 -6.11
CA GLU A 205 19.25 8.44 -6.58
C GLU A 205 18.55 9.09 -5.39
N THR A 206 19.17 10.19 -4.89
CA THR A 206 18.69 10.91 -3.69
C THR A 206 18.01 12.22 -4.00
N ARG A 207 18.12 12.70 -5.25
CA ARG A 207 17.42 13.88 -5.72
C ARG A 207 15.94 13.60 -5.90
N TYR A 208 15.15 14.64 -5.95
CA TYR A 208 13.76 14.50 -6.38
C TYR A 208 13.75 14.06 -7.85
N LEU A 209 13.11 12.93 -8.09
CA LEU A 209 12.80 12.46 -9.45
C LEU A 209 11.38 12.90 -9.76
N ASP A 210 11.18 13.49 -10.92
CA ASP A 210 9.83 13.69 -11.42
C ASP A 210 9.18 12.35 -11.83
N ASP A 211 7.91 12.39 -12.16
CA ASP A 211 7.18 11.16 -12.49
C ASP A 211 7.71 10.46 -13.75
N ALA A 212 8.10 11.23 -14.76
CA ALA A 212 8.63 10.68 -16.02
C ALA A 212 10.00 10.04 -15.84
N GLU A 213 10.90 10.67 -15.08
CA GLU A 213 12.20 10.13 -14.73
C GLU A 213 12.09 8.83 -13.94
N LEU A 214 11.24 8.82 -12.90
CA LEU A 214 11.03 7.61 -12.08
C LEU A 214 10.44 6.47 -12.93
N ARG A 215 9.44 6.76 -13.78
CA ARG A 215 8.87 5.77 -14.72
C ARG A 215 9.93 5.20 -15.65
N ARG A 216 10.78 6.05 -16.22
CA ARG A 216 11.86 5.61 -17.11
C ARG A 216 12.82 4.66 -16.39
N ILE A 217 13.26 4.99 -15.15
CA ILE A 217 14.15 4.14 -14.36
C ILE A 217 13.47 2.80 -14.03
N GLN A 218 12.19 2.80 -13.67
CA GLN A 218 11.44 1.58 -13.40
C GLN A 218 11.36 0.66 -14.63
N ASN A 219 11.19 1.22 -15.83
CA ASN A 219 11.13 0.43 -17.08
C ASN A 219 12.50 -0.05 -17.55
N LEU A 220 13.57 0.71 -17.27
CA LEU A 220 14.94 0.40 -17.70
C LEU A 220 15.48 -0.86 -17.01
N ASN A 221 15.19 -1.05 -15.73
CA ASN A 221 15.73 -2.15 -14.94
C ASN A 221 14.88 -3.42 -15.08
N ALA A 222 15.52 -4.55 -15.45
CA ALA A 222 14.81 -5.80 -15.64
C ALA A 222 14.31 -6.42 -14.33
N PHE A 223 15.02 -6.18 -13.20
CA PHE A 223 14.75 -6.80 -11.92
C PHE A 223 14.39 -5.76 -10.87
N HIS A 224 13.29 -5.99 -10.12
CA HIS A 224 12.87 -5.11 -9.03
C HIS A 224 12.91 -5.84 -7.69
N LEU A 225 13.62 -5.25 -6.72
CA LEU A 225 13.77 -5.78 -5.37
C LEU A 225 12.73 -5.14 -4.45
N CYS A 226 11.70 -5.91 -4.11
CA CYS A 226 10.56 -5.49 -3.31
C CYS A 226 10.58 -6.15 -1.92
N LEU A 227 11.58 -5.83 -1.12
CA LEU A 227 11.96 -6.51 0.13
C LEU A 227 11.32 -5.87 1.37
N SER A 228 10.03 -5.50 1.30
CA SER A 228 9.34 -4.90 2.43
C SER A 228 9.26 -5.82 3.64
N GLU A 229 9.41 -5.21 4.81
CA GLU A 229 9.21 -5.87 6.09
C GLU A 229 7.71 -6.07 6.41
N THR A 230 6.87 -5.18 5.93
CA THR A 230 5.39 -5.24 6.00
C THR A 230 4.79 -4.19 5.07
N GLU A 231 3.53 -4.39 4.66
CA GLU A 231 2.79 -3.48 3.78
C GLU A 231 1.29 -3.48 4.10
N GLY A 232 0.63 -2.36 3.86
CA GLY A 232 -0.83 -2.32 3.77
C GLY A 232 -1.32 -2.76 2.39
N TRP A 233 -0.58 -2.33 1.33
CA TRP A 233 -0.78 -2.77 -0.05
C TRP A 233 0.54 -3.01 -0.77
N GLY A 234 1.47 -2.06 -0.73
CA GLY A 234 2.73 -2.17 -1.45
C GLY A 234 2.68 -1.62 -2.87
N HIS A 235 2.37 -0.33 -3.02
CA HIS A 235 2.31 0.31 -4.35
C HIS A 235 3.50 0.01 -5.24
N TYR A 236 4.71 0.01 -4.69
CA TYR A 236 5.91 -0.24 -5.49
C TYR A 236 5.99 -1.69 -6.03
N ILE A 237 5.31 -2.65 -5.37
CA ILE A 237 5.13 -4.02 -5.89
C ILE A 237 4.19 -3.98 -7.11
N GLY A 238 3.03 -3.32 -6.97
CA GLY A 238 2.10 -3.13 -8.08
C GLY A 238 2.72 -2.33 -9.24
N GLU A 239 3.48 -1.29 -8.94
CA GLU A 239 4.22 -0.51 -9.95
C GLU A 239 5.26 -1.37 -10.68
N ALA A 240 5.99 -2.24 -9.98
CA ALA A 240 6.95 -3.18 -10.59
C ALA A 240 6.24 -4.20 -11.49
N GLN A 241 5.09 -4.72 -11.06
CA GLN A 241 4.24 -5.59 -11.90
C GLN A 241 3.71 -4.83 -13.12
N SER A 242 3.33 -3.56 -12.96
CA SER A 242 2.81 -2.75 -14.06
C SER A 242 3.81 -2.59 -15.19
N VAL A 243 5.09 -2.48 -14.89
CA VAL A 243 6.14 -2.42 -15.93
C VAL A 243 6.55 -3.80 -16.43
N GLY A 244 6.02 -4.89 -15.87
CA GLY A 244 6.40 -6.27 -16.24
C GLY A 244 7.86 -6.57 -15.89
N ALA A 245 8.40 -6.02 -14.81
CA ALA A 245 9.70 -6.38 -14.28
C ALA A 245 9.67 -7.79 -13.65
N ILE A 246 10.83 -8.41 -13.47
CA ILE A 246 10.98 -9.61 -12.64
C ILE A 246 11.13 -9.15 -11.20
N LEU A 247 10.15 -9.47 -10.37
CA LEU A 247 10.12 -9.07 -8.97
C LEU A 247 10.78 -10.13 -8.08
N LEU A 248 11.62 -9.68 -7.14
CA LEU A 248 12.01 -10.46 -5.97
C LEU A 248 11.34 -9.86 -4.75
N VAL A 249 10.47 -10.62 -4.08
CA VAL A 249 9.55 -10.11 -3.05
C VAL A 249 9.68 -10.93 -1.78
N THR A 250 9.61 -10.29 -0.61
CA THR A 250 9.58 -10.97 0.69
C THR A 250 8.43 -11.98 0.76
N ASP A 251 8.74 -13.26 1.04
CA ASP A 251 7.78 -14.36 1.14
C ASP A 251 7.01 -14.32 2.46
N ALA A 252 6.23 -13.29 2.64
CA ALA A 252 5.34 -13.12 3.79
C ALA A 252 4.12 -12.31 3.41
N LYS A 253 3.02 -12.53 4.12
CA LYS A 253 1.80 -11.75 3.96
C LYS A 253 2.00 -10.30 4.43
N PRO A 254 1.44 -9.33 3.70
CA PRO A 254 0.61 -9.47 2.50
C PRO A 254 1.40 -9.51 1.18
N MET A 255 2.73 -9.36 1.17
CA MET A 255 3.53 -9.21 -0.04
C MET A 255 3.40 -10.41 -0.99
N ASN A 256 3.41 -11.63 -0.46
CA ASN A 256 3.23 -12.86 -1.25
C ASN A 256 1.79 -13.13 -1.72
N GLU A 257 0.81 -12.31 -1.31
CA GLU A 257 -0.52 -12.31 -1.93
C GLU A 257 -0.50 -11.58 -3.28
N LEU A 258 0.35 -10.55 -3.41
CA LEU A 258 0.48 -9.75 -4.62
C LEU A 258 1.37 -10.45 -5.67
N VAL A 259 2.37 -11.20 -5.22
CA VAL A 259 3.34 -11.88 -6.09
C VAL A 259 3.39 -13.36 -5.70
N THR A 260 3.28 -14.23 -6.69
CA THR A 260 3.46 -15.67 -6.57
C THR A 260 4.58 -16.12 -7.51
N ASP A 261 5.05 -17.37 -7.40
CA ASP A 261 6.09 -17.92 -8.28
C ASP A 261 5.71 -17.93 -9.77
N GLU A 262 4.42 -17.75 -10.09
CA GLU A 262 3.95 -17.64 -11.47
C GLU A 262 4.28 -16.29 -12.12
N ARG A 263 4.49 -15.23 -11.31
CA ARG A 263 4.67 -13.84 -11.76
C ARG A 263 5.77 -13.05 -11.02
N GLY A 264 6.65 -13.77 -10.32
CA GLY A 264 7.80 -13.21 -9.61
C GLY A 264 8.56 -14.30 -8.87
N MET A 265 9.41 -13.90 -7.96
CA MET A 265 10.26 -14.78 -7.16
C MET A 265 10.06 -14.43 -5.67
N LEU A 266 9.82 -15.43 -4.85
CA LEU A 266 9.63 -15.25 -3.42
C LEU A 266 10.95 -15.46 -2.67
N VAL A 267 11.32 -14.48 -1.85
CA VAL A 267 12.53 -14.50 -1.02
C VAL A 267 12.14 -14.87 0.40
N LYS A 268 12.60 -16.02 0.89
CA LYS A 268 12.30 -16.46 2.25
C LYS A 268 12.76 -15.43 3.28
N CYS A 269 12.01 -15.36 4.36
CA CYS A 269 12.19 -14.37 5.40
C CYS A 269 11.95 -14.96 6.78
N ARG A 270 12.25 -14.19 7.81
CA ARG A 270 11.96 -14.52 9.21
C ARG A 270 11.21 -13.38 9.86
N GLU A 271 10.43 -13.66 10.90
CA GLU A 271 9.83 -12.61 11.70
C GLU A 271 10.87 -11.69 12.34
N ALA A 272 10.62 -10.38 12.31
CA ALA A 272 11.49 -9.33 12.81
C ALA A 272 10.76 -8.36 13.77
N GLY A 273 9.66 -8.83 14.37
CA GLY A 273 8.87 -8.09 15.34
C GLY A 273 7.51 -7.65 14.82
N ARG A 274 6.92 -6.66 15.44
CA ARG A 274 5.57 -6.17 15.12
C ARG A 274 5.56 -4.67 14.87
N GLN A 275 4.62 -4.24 14.02
CA GLN A 275 4.28 -2.86 13.78
C GLN A 275 2.75 -2.72 13.89
N HIS A 276 2.25 -2.24 15.02
CA HIS A 276 0.82 -2.18 15.35
C HIS A 276 0.11 -3.53 15.16
N MET A 277 -0.76 -3.67 14.17
CA MET A 277 -1.46 -4.92 13.90
C MET A 277 -0.70 -5.85 12.94
N ALA A 278 0.34 -5.36 12.29
CA ALA A 278 1.12 -6.15 11.34
C ALA A 278 2.34 -6.83 11.96
N THR A 279 2.71 -7.98 11.45
CA THR A 279 4.01 -8.62 11.68
C THR A 279 5.04 -8.01 10.72
N ARG A 280 6.25 -7.76 11.20
CA ARG A 280 7.39 -7.35 10.39
C ARG A 280 8.25 -8.55 10.07
N TYR A 281 8.80 -8.58 8.88
CA TYR A 281 9.64 -9.64 8.37
C TYR A 281 10.98 -9.08 7.87
N ALA A 282 12.04 -9.85 8.03
CA ALA A 282 13.33 -9.55 7.42
C ALA A 282 13.70 -10.68 6.46
N PHE A 283 14.08 -10.35 5.24
CA PHE A 283 14.56 -11.35 4.30
C PHE A 283 15.82 -12.06 4.86
N ILE A 284 16.02 -13.30 4.47
CA ILE A 284 17.21 -14.10 4.80
C ILE A 284 18.24 -13.81 3.71
N PRO A 285 19.45 -13.29 4.07
CA PRO A 285 20.45 -12.87 3.07
C PRO A 285 20.80 -13.97 2.06
N GLU A 286 21.01 -15.19 2.50
CA GLU A 286 21.39 -16.35 1.68
C GLU A 286 20.26 -16.74 0.70
N GLU A 287 18.99 -16.50 1.08
CA GLU A 287 17.85 -16.73 0.21
C GLU A 287 17.74 -15.63 -0.86
N LEU A 288 18.07 -14.39 -0.51
CA LEU A 288 18.14 -13.30 -1.48
C LEU A 288 19.29 -13.51 -2.47
N GLU A 289 20.47 -13.95 -2.00
CA GLU A 289 21.60 -14.32 -2.86
C GLU A 289 21.22 -15.40 -3.88
N ARG A 290 20.55 -16.46 -3.42
CA ARG A 290 20.04 -17.52 -4.31
C ARG A 290 19.02 -16.97 -5.32
N GLY A 291 18.11 -16.13 -4.86
CA GLY A 291 17.11 -15.49 -5.72
C GLY A 291 17.74 -14.59 -6.80
N ILE A 292 18.77 -13.82 -6.45
CA ILE A 292 19.52 -12.99 -7.40
C ILE A 292 20.25 -13.86 -8.41
N GLY A 293 20.95 -14.92 -7.98
CA GLY A 293 21.61 -15.87 -8.88
C GLY A 293 20.61 -16.47 -9.87
N ALA A 294 19.50 -17.01 -9.38
CA ALA A 294 18.46 -17.59 -10.23
C ALA A 294 17.86 -16.56 -11.21
N ALA A 295 17.70 -15.29 -10.79
CA ALA A 295 17.21 -14.23 -11.68
C ALA A 295 18.23 -13.90 -12.80
N LEU A 296 19.53 -13.93 -12.50
CA LEU A 296 20.59 -13.68 -13.46
C LEU A 296 20.72 -14.83 -14.47
N ASP A 297 20.60 -16.08 -14.00
CA ASP A 297 20.67 -17.30 -14.83
C ASP A 297 19.40 -17.55 -15.65
N MET A 298 18.33 -16.80 -15.39
CA MET A 298 17.05 -16.99 -16.05
C MET A 298 17.14 -16.74 -17.56
N SER A 299 16.58 -17.65 -18.35
CA SER A 299 16.50 -17.50 -19.80
C SER A 299 15.69 -16.28 -20.23
N GLY A 300 15.97 -15.72 -21.41
CA GLY A 300 15.18 -14.62 -21.97
C GLY A 300 13.68 -14.97 -22.09
N GLN A 301 13.37 -16.22 -22.43
CA GLN A 301 11.99 -16.70 -22.53
C GLN A 301 11.28 -16.72 -21.18
N ASP A 302 11.94 -17.17 -20.10
CA ASP A 302 11.38 -17.18 -18.76
C ASP A 302 11.20 -15.78 -18.22
N ARG A 303 12.13 -14.86 -18.48
CA ARG A 303 11.99 -13.44 -18.15
C ARG A 303 10.76 -12.83 -18.81
N LEU A 304 10.55 -13.10 -20.10
CA LEU A 304 9.36 -12.65 -20.82
C LEU A 304 8.08 -13.25 -20.25
N ARG A 305 8.06 -14.54 -19.94
CA ARG A 305 6.91 -15.24 -19.35
C ARG A 305 6.52 -14.63 -18.01
N LEU A 306 7.47 -14.52 -17.06
CA LEU A 306 7.20 -13.95 -15.74
C LEU A 306 6.79 -12.48 -15.80
N GLY A 307 7.51 -11.66 -16.59
CA GLY A 307 7.19 -10.25 -16.74
C GLY A 307 5.81 -10.02 -17.37
N SER A 308 5.44 -10.83 -18.38
CA SER A 308 4.11 -10.79 -18.98
C SER A 308 3.01 -11.22 -18.00
N ALA A 309 3.27 -12.25 -17.19
CA ALA A 309 2.33 -12.69 -16.16
C ALA A 309 2.12 -11.63 -15.08
N ALA A 310 3.21 -10.97 -14.64
CA ALA A 310 3.14 -9.84 -13.69
C ALA A 310 2.31 -8.69 -14.25
N ARG A 311 2.57 -8.29 -15.50
CA ARG A 311 1.81 -7.23 -16.20
C ARG A 311 0.33 -7.59 -16.36
N HIS A 312 0.04 -8.81 -16.77
CA HIS A 312 -1.33 -9.30 -16.93
C HIS A 312 -2.09 -9.25 -15.60
N TRP A 313 -1.49 -9.74 -14.53
CA TRP A 313 -2.08 -9.68 -13.20
C TRP A 313 -2.38 -8.25 -12.76
N PHE A 314 -1.46 -7.32 -13.01
CA PHE A 314 -1.66 -5.90 -12.69
C PHE A 314 -2.91 -5.33 -13.38
N LEU A 315 -3.06 -5.58 -14.68
CA LEU A 315 -4.20 -5.10 -15.46
C LEU A 315 -5.53 -5.72 -15.00
N GLU A 316 -5.51 -7.02 -14.67
CA GLU A 316 -6.68 -7.72 -14.16
C GLU A 316 -7.06 -7.25 -12.75
N ASN A 317 -6.07 -7.05 -11.87
CA ASN A 317 -6.29 -6.54 -10.53
C ASN A 317 -6.96 -5.15 -10.56
N LYS A 318 -6.57 -4.27 -11.46
CA LYS A 318 -7.18 -2.96 -11.65
C LYS A 318 -8.67 -3.07 -11.97
N ARG A 319 -9.05 -3.93 -12.92
CA ARG A 319 -10.47 -4.19 -13.26
C ARG A 319 -11.24 -4.76 -12.08
N THR A 320 -10.65 -5.73 -11.40
CA THR A 320 -11.24 -6.41 -10.26
C THR A 320 -11.45 -5.47 -9.07
N PHE A 321 -10.54 -4.52 -8.85
CA PHE A 321 -10.68 -3.52 -7.78
C PHE A 321 -11.96 -2.68 -7.96
N THR A 322 -12.20 -2.12 -9.14
CA THR A 322 -13.41 -1.34 -9.43
C THR A 322 -14.69 -2.18 -9.27
N GLN A 323 -14.68 -3.45 -9.71
CA GLN A 323 -15.81 -4.35 -9.55
C GLN A 323 -16.11 -4.67 -8.07
N ARG A 324 -15.08 -5.01 -7.29
CA ARG A 324 -15.23 -5.30 -5.85
C ARG A 324 -15.70 -4.08 -5.07
N LEU A 325 -15.23 -2.88 -5.45
CA LEU A 325 -15.68 -1.63 -4.85
C LEU A 325 -17.19 -1.41 -5.10
N ARG A 326 -17.67 -1.68 -6.32
CA ARG A 326 -19.10 -1.61 -6.65
C ARG A 326 -19.93 -2.59 -5.82
N LEU A 327 -19.47 -3.84 -5.65
CA LEU A 327 -20.15 -4.84 -4.82
C LEU A 327 -20.16 -4.40 -3.34
N ALA A 328 -19.05 -3.90 -2.82
CA ALA A 328 -18.96 -3.43 -1.44
C ALA A 328 -19.87 -2.23 -1.14
N LEU A 329 -20.10 -1.35 -2.13
CA LEU A 329 -21.07 -0.27 -2.04
C LEU A 329 -22.52 -0.78 -2.01
N ALA A 330 -22.84 -1.83 -2.77
CA ALA A 330 -24.18 -2.40 -2.81
C ALA A 330 -24.57 -3.11 -1.49
N GLU A 331 -23.60 -3.50 -0.67
CA GLU A 331 -23.81 -4.15 0.62
C GLU A 331 -23.97 -3.15 1.79
N LEU A 332 -23.86 -1.85 1.57
CA LEU A 332 -24.02 -0.81 2.59
C LEU A 332 -25.49 -0.41 2.79
#